data_187690c66cf13cf20a451dedff68e6a8
#
_entry.id   187690c66cf13cf20a451dedff68e6a8
#
_cell.length_a   1.000
_cell.length_b   1.000
_cell.length_c   1.000
_cell.angle_alpha   90.00
_cell.angle_beta   90.00
_cell.angle_gamma   90.00
#
_symmetry.space_group_name_H-M   'P 1'
#
loop_
_entity.id
_entity.type
_entity.pdbx_description
1 polymer ?
#
loop_
_entity_poly.entity_id
_entity_poly.type
_entity_poly.pdbx_seq_one_letter_code
_entity_poly.pdbx_strand_id
1 'polypeptide(L)' 'MKIYDFVNSELEFLRAECNFSDEELEYFNLRAKHYSNLQISLIVNVSEAKVSVLAKRVKTKIKKVL' A
#
# COMPACT_ATOMS: atom_id res chain seq x y z
N MET A 1 -9.52 6.33 -3.99
CA MET A 1 -9.11 5.90 -2.63
C MET A 1 -7.64 6.20 -2.42
N LYS A 2 -7.32 6.85 -1.32
CA LYS A 2 -5.94 7.18 -0.96
C LYS A 2 -5.62 6.54 0.38
N ILE A 3 -4.58 5.71 0.42
CA ILE A 3 -4.21 4.96 1.63
C ILE A 3 -3.91 5.90 2.80
N TYR A 4 -3.23 7.02 2.54
CA TYR A 4 -2.87 7.97 3.59
C TYR A 4 -4.05 8.78 4.15
N ASP A 5 -5.24 8.63 3.58
CA ASP A 5 -6.46 9.25 4.12
C ASP A 5 -7.07 8.43 5.25
N PHE A 6 -6.65 7.18 5.44
CA PHE A 6 -7.13 6.35 6.54
C PHE A 6 -6.47 6.77 7.86
N VAL A 7 -7.23 6.72 8.95
CA VAL A 7 -6.67 6.94 10.27
C VAL A 7 -5.94 5.68 10.76
N ASN A 8 -5.13 5.82 11.82
CA ASN A 8 -4.27 4.71 12.30
C ASN A 8 -5.04 3.43 12.63
N SER A 9 -6.21 3.54 13.27
CA SER A 9 -7.01 2.35 13.59
C SER A 9 -7.49 1.63 12.34
N GLU A 10 -7.81 2.39 11.29
CA GLU A 10 -8.20 1.80 10.00
C GLU A 10 -7.02 1.14 9.31
N LEU A 11 -5.84 1.76 9.38
CA LEU A 11 -4.62 1.17 8.81
C LEU A 11 -4.27 -0.14 9.47
N GLU A 12 -4.38 -0.21 10.80
CA GLU A 12 -4.13 -1.45 11.55
C GLU A 12 -5.14 -2.54 11.18
N PHE A 13 -6.40 -2.18 11.07
CA PHE A 13 -7.45 -3.10 10.63
C PHE A 13 -7.13 -3.68 9.25
N LEU A 14 -6.75 -2.81 8.31
CA LEU A 14 -6.43 -3.25 6.95
C LEU A 14 -5.20 -4.15 6.92
N ARG A 15 -4.17 -3.85 7.71
CA ARG A 15 -2.98 -4.71 7.80
C ARG A 15 -3.34 -6.11 8.29
N ALA A 16 -4.26 -6.20 9.24
CA ALA A 16 -4.68 -7.48 9.80
C ALA A 16 -5.56 -8.28 8.83
N GLU A 17 -6.45 -7.59 8.10
CA GLU A 17 -7.51 -8.25 7.32
C GLU A 17 -7.16 -8.46 5.84
N CYS A 18 -6.30 -7.64 5.26
CA CYS A 18 -6.04 -7.70 3.82
C CYS A 18 -5.09 -8.80 3.40
N ASN A 19 -4.38 -9.42 4.33
CA ASN A 19 -3.42 -10.50 4.02
C ASN A 19 -2.44 -10.10 2.91
N PHE A 20 -1.77 -8.96 3.09
CA PHE A 20 -0.80 -8.46 2.13
C PHE A 20 0.44 -9.37 2.07
N SER A 21 1.01 -9.52 0.87
CA SER A 21 2.36 -10.07 0.73
C SER A 21 3.37 -9.08 1.30
N ASP A 22 4.62 -9.51 1.49
CA ASP A 22 5.68 -8.64 2.03
C ASP A 22 5.85 -7.38 1.19
N GLU A 23 5.86 -7.50 -0.13
CA GLU A 23 5.98 -6.36 -1.03
C GLU A 23 4.77 -5.44 -0.95
N GLU A 24 3.58 -6.02 -0.89
CA GLU A 24 2.34 -5.26 -0.79
C GLU A 24 2.27 -4.51 0.54
N LEU A 25 2.69 -5.16 1.63
CA LEU A 25 2.71 -4.53 2.95
C LEU A 25 3.70 -3.38 2.99
N GLU A 26 4.87 -3.54 2.40
CA GLU A 26 5.86 -2.47 2.33
C GLU A 26 5.31 -1.26 1.56
N TYR A 27 4.67 -1.50 0.41
CA TYR A 27 4.01 -0.44 -0.35
C TYR A 27 2.94 0.25 0.50
N PHE A 28 2.08 -0.54 1.14
CA PHE A 28 1.00 -0.02 1.98
C PHE A 28 1.54 0.89 3.09
N ASN A 29 2.56 0.43 3.80
CA ASN A 29 3.14 1.19 4.91
C ASN A 29 3.78 2.50 4.45
N LEU A 30 4.51 2.48 3.34
CA LEU A 30 5.15 3.67 2.80
C LEU A 30 4.10 4.66 2.28
N ARG A 31 3.08 4.16 1.59
CA ARG A 31 2.02 5.03 1.07
C ARG A 31 1.22 5.67 2.21
N ALA A 32 1.02 4.96 3.31
CA ALA A 32 0.37 5.50 4.50
C ALA A 32 1.15 6.66 5.11
N LYS A 33 2.46 6.71 4.89
CA LYS A 33 3.33 7.81 5.35
C LYS A 33 3.43 8.94 4.33
N HIS A 34 2.56 8.96 3.32
CA HIS A 34 2.50 9.99 2.27
C HIS A 34 3.64 9.95 1.24
N TYR A 35 4.40 8.87 1.16
CA TYR A 35 5.38 8.75 0.07
C TYR A 35 4.66 8.57 -1.26
N SER A 36 5.15 9.23 -2.30
CA SER A 36 4.61 9.05 -3.65
C SER A 36 5.06 7.72 -4.24
N ASN A 37 4.39 7.29 -5.31
CA ASN A 37 4.78 6.06 -6.00
C ASN A 37 6.22 6.13 -6.51
N LEU A 38 6.65 7.29 -7.01
CA LEU A 38 8.03 7.49 -7.44
C LEU A 38 9.00 7.31 -6.27
N GLN A 39 8.71 7.95 -5.13
CA GLN A 39 9.54 7.82 -3.93
C GLN A 39 9.61 6.37 -3.46
N ILE A 40 8.49 5.66 -3.47
CA ILE A 40 8.45 4.24 -3.08
C ILE A 40 9.33 3.41 -4.01
N SER A 41 9.27 3.66 -5.32
CA SER A 41 10.11 2.93 -6.28
C SER A 41 11.60 3.10 -5.99
N LEU A 42 11.99 4.29 -5.55
CA LEU A 42 13.38 4.57 -5.20
C LEU A 42 13.77 3.92 -3.86
N ILE A 43 12.88 3.95 -2.88
CA ILE A 43 13.15 3.38 -1.55
C ILE A 43 13.28 1.86 -1.62
N VAL A 44 12.34 1.20 -2.30
CA VAL A 44 12.34 -0.27 -2.38
C VAL A 44 13.13 -0.81 -3.56
N ASN A 45 13.70 0.09 -4.36
CA ASN A 45 14.58 -0.23 -5.49
C ASN A 45 13.90 -1.14 -6.52
N VAL A 46 12.70 -0.76 -6.93
CA VAL A 46 11.96 -1.45 -8.01
C VAL A 46 11.49 -0.39 -9.03
N SER A 47 11.05 -0.85 -10.21
CA SER A 47 10.55 0.05 -11.24
C SER A 47 9.22 0.69 -10.85
N GLU A 48 8.90 1.83 -11.45
CA GLU A 48 7.59 2.45 -11.26
C GLU A 48 6.45 1.55 -11.75
N ALA A 49 6.70 0.76 -12.80
CA ALA A 49 5.72 -0.20 -13.30
C ALA A 49 5.39 -1.24 -12.22
N LYS A 50 6.40 -1.74 -11.51
CA LYS A 50 6.20 -2.68 -10.39
C LYS A 50 5.40 -2.03 -9.27
N VAL A 51 5.70 -0.79 -8.93
CA VAL A 51 4.96 -0.05 -7.90
C VAL A 51 3.50 0.11 -8.31
N SER A 52 3.22 0.40 -9.58
CA SER A 52 1.84 0.49 -10.08
C SER A 52 1.09 -0.82 -9.92
N VAL A 53 1.76 -1.95 -10.18
CA VAL A 53 1.16 -3.28 -9.97
C VAL A 53 0.86 -3.50 -8.48
N LEU A 54 1.80 -3.16 -7.60
CA LEU A 54 1.59 -3.28 -6.15
C LEU A 54 0.44 -2.41 -5.69
N ALA A 55 0.35 -1.17 -6.20
CA ALA A 55 -0.74 -0.26 -5.89
C ALA A 55 -2.10 -0.86 -6.24
N LYS A 56 -2.23 -1.45 -7.42
CA LYS A 56 -3.49 -2.08 -7.85
C LYS A 56 -3.85 -3.26 -6.97
N ARG A 57 -2.88 -4.11 -6.65
CA ARG A 57 -3.10 -5.29 -5.80
C ARG A 57 -3.55 -4.88 -4.40
N VAL A 58 -2.88 -3.90 -3.81
CA VAL A 58 -3.23 -3.40 -2.48
C VAL A 58 -4.64 -2.84 -2.47
N LYS A 59 -4.98 -1.98 -3.44
CA LYS A 59 -6.32 -1.40 -3.53
C LYS A 59 -7.40 -2.45 -3.72
N THR A 60 -7.13 -3.48 -4.52
CA THR A 60 -8.08 -4.57 -4.73
C THR A 60 -8.35 -5.32 -3.43
N LYS A 61 -7.30 -5.61 -2.66
CA LYS A 61 -7.44 -6.28 -1.36
C LYS A 61 -8.19 -5.42 -0.35
N ILE A 62 -7.92 -4.13 -0.32
CA ILE A 62 -8.64 -3.19 0.57
C ILE A 62 -10.13 -3.17 0.23
N LYS A 63 -10.48 -3.09 -1.04
CA LYS A 63 -11.88 -3.06 -1.46
C LYS A 63 -12.65 -4.33 -1.06
N LYS A 64 -11.96 -5.47 -0.96
CA LYS A 64 -12.59 -6.73 -0.55
C LYS A 64 -12.97 -6.77 0.92
N VAL A 65 -12.28 -6.02 1.77
CA VAL A 65 -12.55 -6.01 3.22
C VAL A 65 -13.36 -4.79 3.66
N LEU A 66 -13.48 -3.78 2.82
CA LEU A 66 -14.37 -2.65 3.06
C LEU A 66 -15.75 -2.94 2.44
#